data_2cf11e99492ba945414efb4883a0af62
#
_entry.id   2cf11e99492ba945414efb4883a0af62
#
_cell.length_a   1.000
_cell.length_b   1.000
_cell.length_c   1.000
_cell.angle_alpha   90.00
_cell.angle_beta   90.00
_cell.angle_gamma   90.00
#
_symmetry.space_group_name_H-M   'P 1'
#
loop_
_entity.id
_entity.type
_entity.pdbx_description
1 polymer ?
#
loop_
_entity_poly.entity_id
_entity_poly.type
_entity_poly.pdbx_seq_one_letter_code
_entity_poly.pdbx_strand_id
1 'polypeptide(L)'
;MNKLNVLIAGSTGYIGTQLVKLLCKHKNVKIKYLCGNTSVGKNISAYDKDLKKYKLPKIIKINYKLFKDVVVIFTSLPNGESQKISNKLLKKNIMIDLSADFRLKNSKIYNKYYGIKHISLNSL
;
A
#
# COMPACT_ATOMS: atom_id res chain seq x y z
N MET A 1 4.86 -19.33 11.01
CA MET A 1 5.60 -18.51 10.04
C MET A 1 5.15 -17.06 10.12
N ASN A 2 6.11 -16.15 10.16
CA ASN A 2 5.80 -14.73 10.26
C ASN A 2 5.26 -14.18 8.96
N LYS A 3 4.19 -13.40 9.07
CA LYS A 3 3.64 -12.71 7.91
C LYS A 3 4.41 -11.43 7.63
N LEU A 4 4.44 -11.03 6.38
CA LEU A 4 5.04 -9.78 5.97
C LEU A 4 4.08 -8.64 6.27
N ASN A 5 4.50 -7.71 7.12
CA ASN A 5 3.66 -6.56 7.47
C ASN A 5 3.70 -5.51 6.37
N VAL A 6 2.53 -5.05 5.95
CA VAL A 6 2.45 -4.04 4.90
C VAL A 6 1.59 -2.85 5.34
N LEU A 7 1.86 -1.71 4.72
CA LEU A 7 1.09 -0.48 4.87
C LEU A 7 0.55 -0.10 3.50
N ILE A 8 -0.72 0.27 3.44
CA ILE A 8 -1.32 0.72 2.18
C ILE A 8 -1.76 2.16 2.34
N ALA A 9 -1.15 3.07 1.59
CA ALA A 9 -1.50 4.48 1.56
C ALA A 9 -2.37 4.75 0.34
N GLY A 10 -3.48 5.46 0.54
CA GLY A 10 -4.48 5.67 -0.49
C GLY A 10 -5.44 4.49 -0.61
N SER A 11 -5.75 3.87 0.51
CA SER A 11 -6.50 2.60 0.55
C SER A 11 -7.96 2.73 0.09
N THR A 12 -8.53 3.92 0.10
CA THR A 12 -9.94 4.10 -0.25
C THR A 12 -10.21 4.38 -1.73
N GLY A 13 -9.18 4.63 -2.52
CA GLY A 13 -9.34 4.76 -3.96
C GLY A 13 -9.61 3.41 -4.61
N TYR A 14 -9.98 3.43 -5.89
CA TYR A 14 -10.30 2.20 -6.61
C TYR A 14 -9.15 1.19 -6.56
N ILE A 15 -7.94 1.65 -6.89
CA ILE A 15 -6.78 0.76 -6.90
C ILE A 15 -6.46 0.30 -5.50
N GLY A 16 -6.54 1.21 -4.51
CA GLY A 16 -6.27 0.86 -3.12
C GLY A 16 -7.20 -0.22 -2.59
N THR A 17 -8.49 -0.10 -2.85
CA THR A 17 -9.45 -1.11 -2.37
C THR A 17 -9.24 -2.45 -3.06
N GLN A 18 -8.90 -2.46 -4.35
CA GLN A 18 -8.60 -3.70 -5.06
C GLN A 18 -7.36 -4.37 -4.49
N LEU A 19 -6.35 -3.58 -4.14
CA LEU A 19 -5.15 -4.11 -3.52
C LEU A 19 -5.44 -4.70 -2.14
N VAL A 20 -6.27 -4.03 -1.34
CA VAL A 20 -6.66 -4.57 -0.04
C VAL A 20 -7.34 -5.91 -0.20
N LYS A 21 -8.28 -6.04 -1.16
CA LYS A 21 -8.94 -7.31 -1.44
C LYS A 21 -7.95 -8.42 -1.77
N LEU A 22 -6.97 -8.10 -2.60
CA LEU A 22 -5.97 -9.07 -3.02
C LEU A 22 -5.10 -9.50 -1.84
N LEU A 23 -4.60 -8.54 -1.08
CA LEU A 23 -3.64 -8.81 -0.02
C LEU A 23 -4.27 -9.45 1.22
N CYS A 24 -5.54 -9.13 1.54
CA CYS A 24 -6.16 -9.75 2.71
C CYS A 24 -6.42 -11.24 2.52
N LYS A 25 -6.38 -11.72 1.29
CA LYS A 25 -6.47 -13.16 0.99
C LYS A 25 -5.11 -13.84 0.96
N HIS A 26 -4.04 -13.07 1.00
CA HIS A 26 -2.68 -13.61 0.89
C HIS A 26 -2.20 -14.09 2.26
N LYS A 27 -1.97 -15.38 2.39
CA LYS A 27 -1.66 -15.99 3.69
C LYS A 27 -0.33 -15.55 4.30
N ASN A 28 0.58 -15.02 3.50
CA ASN A 28 1.89 -14.60 3.97
C ASN A 28 2.01 -13.08 4.19
N VAL A 29 0.91 -12.36 4.03
CA VAL A 29 0.89 -10.90 4.16
C VAL A 29 -0.10 -10.50 5.24
N LYS A 30 0.32 -9.55 6.08
CA LYS A 30 -0.56 -8.92 7.07
C LYS A 30 -0.67 -7.44 6.74
N ILE A 31 -1.88 -6.97 6.53
CA ILE A 31 -2.13 -5.55 6.36
C ILE A 31 -2.12 -4.92 7.74
N LYS A 32 -0.99 -4.30 8.11
CA LYS A 32 -0.85 -3.73 9.43
C LYS A 32 -1.48 -2.34 9.52
N TYR A 33 -1.35 -1.54 8.47
CA TYR A 33 -1.89 -0.19 8.45
C TYR A 33 -2.58 0.11 7.13
N LEU A 34 -3.74 0.78 7.24
CA LEU A 34 -4.43 1.38 6.10
C LEU A 34 -4.41 2.90 6.33
N CYS A 35 -3.90 3.64 5.38
CA CYS A 35 -3.73 5.08 5.52
C CYS A 35 -4.53 5.86 4.48
N GLY A 36 -5.09 6.98 4.90
CA GLY A 36 -5.85 7.89 4.05
C GLY A 36 -5.86 9.28 4.64
N ASN A 37 -6.56 10.20 4.02
CA ASN A 37 -6.70 11.57 4.50
C ASN A 37 -8.10 11.84 5.01
N THR A 38 -9.06 11.98 4.11
CA THR A 38 -10.45 12.29 4.48
C THR A 38 -11.17 11.10 5.07
N SER A 39 -10.64 9.91 4.88
CA SER A 39 -11.24 8.66 5.34
C SER A 39 -10.77 8.22 6.73
N VAL A 40 -9.93 9.01 7.39
CA VAL A 40 -9.38 8.68 8.70
C VAL A 40 -10.50 8.39 9.70
N GLY A 41 -10.35 7.29 10.44
CA GLY A 41 -11.32 6.85 11.45
C GLY A 41 -12.40 5.93 10.91
N LYS A 42 -12.50 5.78 9.60
CA LYS A 42 -13.51 4.92 8.97
C LYS A 42 -12.95 3.53 8.73
N ASN A 43 -13.86 2.58 8.57
CA ASN A 43 -13.48 1.22 8.16
C ASN A 43 -13.41 1.16 6.64
N ILE A 44 -12.47 0.39 6.12
CA ILE A 44 -12.34 0.23 4.67
C ILE A 44 -13.59 -0.39 4.06
N SER A 45 -14.35 -1.16 4.83
CA SER A 45 -15.59 -1.77 4.36
C SER A 45 -16.67 -0.74 3.99
N ALA A 46 -16.53 0.51 4.45
CA ALA A 46 -17.41 1.59 4.03
C ALA A 46 -17.22 1.94 2.56
N TYR A 47 -16.08 1.60 1.98
CA TYR A 47 -15.75 1.88 0.60
C TYR A 47 -15.88 0.66 -0.29
N ASP A 48 -15.90 -0.53 0.29
CA ASP A 48 -16.09 -1.77 -0.43
C ASP A 48 -16.67 -2.83 0.49
N LYS A 49 -17.93 -3.19 0.26
CA LYS A 49 -18.67 -4.12 1.11
C LYS A 49 -18.01 -5.49 1.22
N ASP A 50 -17.32 -5.92 0.19
CA ASP A 50 -16.69 -7.23 0.16
C ASP A 50 -15.61 -7.38 1.24
N LEU A 51 -15.14 -6.26 1.77
CA LEU A 51 -14.11 -6.27 2.82
C LEU A 51 -14.68 -6.40 4.21
N LYS A 52 -15.99 -6.39 4.36
CA LYS A 52 -16.65 -6.45 5.67
C LYS A 52 -16.34 -7.74 6.43
N LYS A 53 -16.11 -8.81 5.73
CA LYS A 53 -15.84 -10.12 6.34
C LYS A 53 -14.43 -10.27 6.90
N TYR A 54 -13.54 -9.33 6.58
CA TYR A 54 -12.16 -9.39 7.05
C TYR A 54 -11.96 -8.46 8.24
N LYS A 55 -11.11 -8.88 9.17
CA LYS A 55 -10.70 -8.04 10.28
C LYS A 55 -9.55 -7.16 9.83
N LEU A 56 -9.87 -5.94 9.46
CA LEU A 56 -8.88 -4.99 8.97
C LEU A 56 -8.79 -3.79 9.91
N PRO A 57 -7.63 -3.14 9.98
CA PRO A 57 -7.48 -1.96 10.84
C PRO A 57 -8.29 -0.80 10.28
N LYS A 58 -8.66 0.12 11.16
CA LYS A 58 -9.29 1.37 10.73
C LYS A 58 -8.29 2.22 9.96
N ILE A 59 -8.81 3.04 9.07
CA ILE A 59 -8.00 3.94 8.29
C ILE A 59 -7.44 5.03 9.20
N ILE A 60 -6.14 5.24 9.16
CA ILE A 60 -5.45 6.24 9.95
C ILE A 60 -4.69 7.20 9.06
N LYS A 61 -4.29 8.34 9.61
CA LYS A 61 -3.45 9.28 8.88
C LYS A 61 -2.04 8.71 8.75
N ILE A 62 -1.41 8.91 7.61
CA ILE A 62 -0.05 8.43 7.42
C ILE A 62 0.90 9.12 8.40
N ASN A 63 1.80 8.32 8.96
CA ASN A 63 2.82 8.81 9.88
C ASN A 63 4.09 8.02 9.59
N TYR A 64 5.18 8.71 9.36
CA TYR A 64 6.45 8.07 8.99
C TYR A 64 6.99 7.15 10.07
N LYS A 65 6.59 7.34 11.32
CA LYS A 65 6.95 6.44 12.41
C LYS A 65 6.41 5.04 12.22
N LEU A 66 5.34 4.87 11.44
CA LEU A 66 4.75 3.56 11.17
C LEU A 66 5.67 2.70 10.29
N PHE A 67 6.57 3.33 9.55
CA PHE A 67 7.42 2.62 8.59
C PHE A 67 8.36 1.62 9.26
N LYS A 68 8.68 1.80 10.52
CA LYS A 68 9.54 0.85 11.26
C LYS A 68 8.84 -0.49 11.50
N ASP A 69 7.52 -0.49 11.44
CA ASP A 69 6.71 -1.68 11.74
C ASP A 69 6.33 -2.49 10.51
N VAL A 70 6.69 -2.01 9.33
CA VAL A 70 6.30 -2.65 8.07
C VAL A 70 7.50 -2.83 7.16
N VAL A 71 7.37 -3.76 6.21
CA VAL A 71 8.41 -3.99 5.21
C VAL A 71 8.02 -3.34 3.89
N VAL A 72 6.80 -3.57 3.43
CA VAL A 72 6.33 -3.06 2.13
C VAL A 72 5.33 -1.94 2.35
N ILE A 73 5.52 -0.86 1.61
CA ILE A 73 4.62 0.28 1.61
C ILE A 73 4.05 0.43 0.20
N PHE A 74 2.76 0.15 0.07
CA PHE A 74 2.06 0.34 -1.20
C PHE A 74 1.46 1.73 -1.22
N THR A 75 1.63 2.44 -2.32
CA THR A 75 1.02 3.76 -2.47
C THR A 75 0.13 3.80 -3.69
N SER A 76 -1.03 4.46 -3.53
CA SER A 76 -1.95 4.78 -4.61
C SER A 76 -2.41 6.21 -4.38
N LEU A 77 -1.47 7.13 -4.49
CA LEU A 77 -1.62 8.53 -4.11
C LEU A 77 -1.22 9.43 -5.28
N PRO A 78 -1.62 10.71 -5.25
CA PRO A 78 -1.09 11.67 -6.20
C PRO A 78 0.44 11.76 -6.14
N ASN A 79 1.07 12.06 -7.26
CA ASN A 79 2.51 12.03 -7.42
C ASN A 79 3.32 12.69 -6.31
N GLY A 80 2.93 13.88 -5.91
CA GLY A 80 3.68 14.61 -4.89
C GLY A 80 3.70 13.92 -3.55
N GLU A 81 2.62 13.24 -3.20
CA GLU A 81 2.51 12.56 -1.92
C GLU A 81 3.33 11.28 -1.89
N SER A 82 3.34 10.54 -3.00
CA SER A 82 4.19 9.36 -3.10
C SER A 82 5.67 9.72 -2.97
N GLN A 83 6.06 10.84 -3.55
CA GLN A 83 7.43 11.32 -3.46
C GLN A 83 7.83 11.62 -2.01
N LYS A 84 6.94 12.21 -1.24
CA LYS A 84 7.20 12.50 0.17
C LYS A 84 7.43 11.21 0.96
N ILE A 85 6.64 10.20 0.68
CA ILE A 85 6.78 8.90 1.32
C ILE A 85 8.12 8.28 0.94
N SER A 86 8.47 8.34 -0.33
CA SER A 86 9.74 7.82 -0.84
C SER A 86 10.93 8.40 -0.09
N ASN A 87 10.87 9.69 0.22
CA ASN A 87 11.95 10.38 0.92
C ASN A 87 12.08 9.99 2.39
N LYS A 88 11.09 9.30 2.95
CA LYS A 88 11.07 8.94 4.38
C LYS A 88 11.24 7.45 4.61
N LEU A 89 11.50 6.68 3.57
CA LEU A 89 11.68 5.24 3.71
C LEU A 89 12.91 4.90 4.52
N LEU A 90 12.79 3.84 5.31
CA LEU A 90 13.92 3.26 6.01
C LEU A 90 14.61 2.26 5.08
N LYS A 91 15.83 1.88 5.42
CA LYS A 91 16.61 0.94 4.59
C LYS A 91 15.86 -0.35 4.27
N LYS A 92 15.12 -0.86 5.25
CA LYS A 92 14.38 -2.12 5.09
C LYS A 92 13.09 -1.97 4.30
N ASN A 93 12.61 -0.75 4.10
CA ASN A 93 11.32 -0.54 3.45
C ASN A 93 11.43 -0.69 1.94
N ILE A 94 10.43 -1.33 1.37
CA ILE A 94 10.24 -1.43 -0.08
C ILE A 94 8.97 -0.69 -0.42
N MET A 95 9.03 0.27 -1.32
CA MET A 95 7.87 1.02 -1.76
C MET A 95 7.41 0.54 -3.13
N ILE A 96 6.12 0.28 -3.25
CA ILE A 96 5.50 -0.08 -4.52
C ILE A 96 4.44 0.96 -4.82
N ASP A 97 4.69 1.78 -5.83
CA ASP A 97 3.78 2.85 -6.22
C ASP A 97 2.86 2.36 -7.35
N LEU A 98 1.56 2.37 -7.07
CA LEU A 98 0.54 1.89 -8.00
C LEU A 98 -0.29 3.03 -8.58
N SER A 99 0.21 4.27 -8.52
CA SER A 99 -0.54 5.40 -9.03
C SER A 99 -0.83 5.24 -10.53
N ALA A 100 -2.01 5.71 -10.93
CA ALA A 100 -2.43 5.60 -12.32
C ALA A 100 -1.48 6.34 -13.27
N ASP A 101 -1.03 7.51 -12.85
CA ASP A 101 -0.07 8.30 -13.62
C ASP A 101 1.16 7.51 -13.98
N PHE A 102 1.68 6.81 -12.99
CA PHE A 102 2.89 6.04 -13.18
C PHE A 102 2.70 4.96 -14.24
N ARG A 103 1.60 4.24 -14.17
CA ARG A 103 1.33 3.13 -15.08
C ARG A 103 1.11 3.56 -16.51
N LEU A 104 0.61 4.77 -16.72
CA LEU A 104 0.25 5.26 -18.05
C LEU A 104 1.35 6.02 -18.76
N LYS A 105 2.33 6.52 -18.02
CA LYS A 105 3.23 7.51 -18.57
C LYS A 105 4.32 6.98 -19.48
N ASN A 106 4.91 5.87 -19.15
CA ASN A 106 6.13 5.55 -19.84
C ASN A 106 6.55 4.11 -19.57
N SER A 107 6.77 3.36 -20.63
CA SER A 107 7.19 1.98 -20.51
C SER A 107 8.55 1.84 -19.79
N LYS A 108 9.46 2.79 -20.00
CA LYS A 108 10.75 2.75 -19.33
C LYS A 108 10.62 2.94 -17.83
N ILE A 109 9.81 3.91 -17.42
CA ILE A 109 9.55 4.14 -16.01
C ILE A 109 8.82 2.94 -15.43
N TYR A 110 7.83 2.44 -16.13
CA TYR A 110 7.10 1.26 -15.72
C TYR A 110 8.04 0.07 -15.53
N ASN A 111 8.92 -0.15 -16.48
CA ASN A 111 9.85 -1.27 -16.40
C ASN A 111 10.79 -1.15 -15.21
N LYS A 112 11.24 0.05 -14.89
CA LYS A 112 12.08 0.28 -13.74
C LYS A 112 11.36 -0.10 -12.45
N TYR A 113 10.11 0.32 -12.31
CA TYR A 113 9.31 -0.01 -11.14
C TYR A 113 8.88 -1.46 -11.14
N TYR A 114 8.63 -1.99 -12.30
CA TYR A 114 8.32 -3.41 -12.42
C TYR A 114 9.46 -4.26 -11.91
N GLY A 115 10.69 -3.85 -12.19
CA GLY A 115 11.84 -4.54 -11.63
C GLY A 115 11.83 -4.58 -10.12
N ILE A 116 11.56 -3.44 -9.48
CA ILE A 116 11.44 -3.36 -8.02
C ILE A 116 10.27 -4.19 -7.54
N LYS A 117 9.15 -4.07 -8.21
CA LYS A 117 7.94 -4.83 -7.88
C LYS A 117 8.18 -6.32 -8.01
N HIS A 118 8.87 -6.72 -9.06
CA HIS A 118 9.19 -8.13 -9.30
C HIS A 118 10.07 -8.68 -8.17
N ILE A 119 11.05 -7.94 -7.76
CA ILE A 119 11.90 -8.32 -6.63
C ILE A 119 11.06 -8.47 -5.38
N SER A 120 10.16 -7.52 -5.12
CA SER A 120 9.27 -7.57 -3.97
C SER A 120 8.37 -8.78 -3.99
N LEU A 121 7.79 -9.09 -5.15
CA LEU A 121 6.93 -10.25 -5.30
C LEU A 121 7.68 -11.55 -5.09
N ASN A 122 8.92 -11.60 -5.53
CA ASN A 122 9.75 -12.77 -5.30
C ASN A 122 10.09 -12.97 -3.82
N SER A 123 10.14 -11.89 -3.07
CA SER A 123 10.36 -11.96 -1.63
C SER A 123 9.07 -12.16 -0.84
N LEU A 124 7.95 -11.98 -1.50
CA LEU A 124 6.65 -12.25 -0.87
C LEU A 124 6.32 -13.73 -0.96
#